data_64a06f97bdf4863a2cb55b89d92c1226
#
_entry.id   64a06f97bdf4863a2cb55b89d92c1226
#
_cell.length_a   1.000
_cell.length_b   1.000
_cell.length_c   1.000
_cell.angle_alpha   90.00
_cell.angle_beta   90.00
_cell.angle_gamma   90.00
#
_symmetry.space_group_name_H-M   'P 1'
#
loop_
_entity.id
_entity.type
_entity.pdbx_description
1 polymer ?
#
loop_
_entity_poly.entity_id
_entity_poly.type
_entity_poly.pdbx_seq_one_letter_code
_entity_poly.pdbx_strand_id
1 'polypeptide(L)'
;MTSLQSRTSLSVLTALAAVALSVGCNSASYAVKIDSIAKPDASTRTADPQSYKITGKNPMMGDESLRYREATEFVKTALSSKGLYEAPSSEAADMIVELDYGIDAPRTKIEMVSVPRYVQVGGGVRYEQVPVTDSRGNVSQRTVAVYQNPRSELIGYDEMPQRVTVYEKYLRITARENKPAAEGRPPAQIWSVQSSTEDGSKDLRKYLPIMASATADYIGKGTTSSKVVRIKDPSQVVDFIRKGMNDSGAVAADTAVKQPEI
;
A
#
# COMPACT_ATOMS: atom_id res chain seq x y z
N MET A 1 19.45 -79.86 -6.48
CA MET A 1 18.72 -79.48 -7.68
C MET A 1 17.61 -78.56 -7.28
N THR A 2 17.86 -77.27 -7.17
CA THR A 2 16.90 -76.27 -6.77
C THR A 2 17.12 -75.02 -7.57
N SER A 3 16.17 -74.73 -8.45
CA SER A 3 16.15 -73.57 -9.34
C SER A 3 15.82 -72.30 -8.55
N LEU A 4 16.68 -71.31 -8.61
CA LEU A 4 16.46 -69.97 -8.13
C LEU A 4 15.73 -69.14 -9.19
N GLN A 5 14.49 -68.76 -8.93
CA GLN A 5 13.78 -67.77 -9.74
C GLN A 5 14.05 -66.37 -9.16
N SER A 6 14.77 -65.58 -9.96
CA SER A 6 14.98 -64.16 -9.76
C SER A 6 13.70 -63.41 -10.16
N ARG A 7 13.05 -62.68 -9.20
CA ARG A 7 11.98 -61.75 -9.44
C ARG A 7 12.59 -60.34 -9.45
N THR A 8 12.74 -59.79 -10.62
CA THR A 8 13.06 -58.36 -10.85
C THR A 8 11.80 -57.54 -10.63
N SER A 9 11.73 -56.84 -9.50
CA SER A 9 10.71 -55.85 -9.23
C SER A 9 11.09 -54.54 -9.90
N LEU A 10 10.29 -54.20 -10.91
CA LEU A 10 10.38 -52.92 -11.65
C LEU A 10 9.75 -51.85 -10.77
N SER A 11 10.59 -51.04 -10.10
CA SER A 11 10.14 -49.88 -9.33
C SER A 11 9.90 -48.72 -10.30
N VAL A 12 8.63 -48.43 -10.60
CA VAL A 12 8.22 -47.24 -11.32
C VAL A 12 8.35 -46.02 -10.39
N LEU A 13 9.40 -45.24 -10.56
CA LEU A 13 9.60 -43.98 -9.86
C LEU A 13 8.70 -42.92 -10.51
N THR A 14 7.54 -42.66 -9.93
CA THR A 14 6.66 -41.58 -10.35
C THR A 14 7.26 -40.26 -9.83
N ALA A 15 7.99 -39.55 -10.66
CA ALA A 15 8.46 -38.20 -10.38
C ALA A 15 7.25 -37.24 -10.43
N LEU A 16 6.71 -36.90 -9.25
CA LEU A 16 5.71 -35.84 -9.08
C LEU A 16 6.43 -34.50 -9.23
N ALA A 17 6.38 -33.92 -10.42
CA ALA A 17 6.85 -32.55 -10.67
C ALA A 17 5.87 -31.59 -9.97
N ALA A 18 6.23 -31.15 -8.76
CA ALA A 18 5.58 -30.04 -8.07
C ALA A 18 5.92 -28.75 -8.84
N VAL A 19 5.04 -28.36 -9.75
CA VAL A 19 5.07 -27.00 -10.33
C VAL A 19 4.67 -26.05 -9.20
N ALA A 20 5.65 -25.47 -8.54
CA ALA A 20 5.46 -24.35 -7.64
C ALA A 20 5.01 -23.17 -8.51
N LEU A 21 3.69 -22.95 -8.58
CA LEU A 21 3.10 -21.72 -9.05
C LEU A 21 3.55 -20.63 -8.07
N SER A 22 4.67 -19.98 -8.38
CA SER A 22 5.06 -18.72 -7.77
C SER A 22 4.02 -17.68 -8.21
N VAL A 23 2.93 -17.60 -7.44
CA VAL A 23 2.05 -16.44 -7.45
C VAL A 23 2.93 -15.28 -7.00
N GLY A 24 3.49 -14.56 -7.96
CA GLY A 24 4.21 -13.33 -7.69
C GLY A 24 3.26 -12.37 -6.99
N CYS A 25 3.35 -12.27 -5.67
CA CYS A 25 2.67 -11.23 -4.92
C CYS A 25 3.16 -9.90 -5.47
N ASN A 26 2.35 -9.27 -6.30
CA ASN A 26 2.62 -7.96 -6.87
C ASN A 26 2.41 -6.93 -5.74
N SER A 27 3.40 -6.81 -4.83
CA SER A 27 3.34 -5.86 -3.75
C SER A 27 3.59 -4.46 -4.30
N ALA A 28 2.60 -3.59 -4.17
CA ALA A 28 2.77 -2.18 -4.48
C ALA A 28 3.68 -1.52 -3.42
N SER A 29 4.55 -0.61 -3.86
CA SER A 29 5.42 0.16 -2.97
C SER A 29 4.98 1.62 -2.95
N TYR A 30 4.68 2.12 -1.75
CA TYR A 30 4.20 3.48 -1.51
C TYR A 30 5.28 4.32 -0.86
N ALA A 31 5.57 5.49 -1.44
CA ALA A 31 6.47 6.47 -0.85
C ALA A 31 5.66 7.35 0.13
N VAL A 32 5.98 7.28 1.40
CA VAL A 32 5.37 8.08 2.47
C VAL A 32 6.41 9.05 3.00
N LYS A 33 6.11 10.33 2.91
CA LYS A 33 6.92 11.39 3.49
C LYS A 33 6.56 11.53 4.97
N ILE A 34 7.55 11.49 5.85
CA ILE A 34 7.40 11.61 7.30
C ILE A 34 8.13 12.85 7.78
N ASP A 35 7.46 13.63 8.60
CA ASP A 35 8.03 14.71 9.39
C ASP A 35 7.61 14.53 10.84
N SER A 36 8.57 14.57 11.76
CA SER A 36 8.30 14.31 13.18
C SER A 36 9.14 15.21 14.08
N ILE A 37 8.46 15.76 15.08
CA ILE A 37 9.06 16.61 16.09
C ILE A 37 8.71 16.03 17.47
N ALA A 38 9.68 15.95 18.36
CA ALA A 38 9.46 15.55 19.75
C ALA A 38 10.29 16.42 20.69
N LYS A 39 9.78 16.65 21.91
CA LYS A 39 10.57 17.25 22.98
C LYS A 39 11.78 16.35 23.27
N PRO A 40 12.96 16.91 23.59
CA PRO A 40 14.14 16.12 23.93
C PRO A 40 13.87 15.07 25.01
N ASP A 41 13.06 15.40 26.01
CA ASP A 41 12.71 14.52 27.13
C ASP A 41 11.64 13.45 26.76
N ALA A 42 10.99 13.56 25.59
CA ALA A 42 9.95 12.63 25.23
C ALA A 42 10.50 11.21 24.95
N SER A 43 11.75 11.10 24.50
CA SER A 43 12.41 9.82 24.23
C SER A 43 12.98 9.16 25.49
N THR A 44 13.17 9.90 26.58
CA THR A 44 13.75 9.42 27.86
C THR A 44 12.69 8.99 28.87
N ARG A 45 11.42 9.34 28.67
CA ARG A 45 10.30 8.94 29.53
C ARG A 45 9.81 7.50 29.35
N THR A 46 10.58 6.65 28.73
CA THR A 46 10.18 5.29 28.34
C THR A 46 10.25 4.24 29.44
N ALA A 47 10.40 4.62 30.72
CA ALA A 47 10.40 3.62 31.79
C ALA A 47 8.99 3.10 32.13
N ASP A 48 7.95 3.95 32.00
CA ASP A 48 6.57 3.58 32.29
C ASP A 48 5.69 3.74 31.03
N PRO A 49 4.81 2.76 30.74
CA PRO A 49 3.85 2.89 29.67
C PRO A 49 2.93 4.08 29.92
N GLN A 50 2.79 4.97 28.93
CA GLN A 50 1.97 6.17 29.03
C GLN A 50 0.58 5.93 28.45
N SER A 51 -0.41 6.46 29.13
CA SER A 51 -1.80 6.41 28.68
C SER A 51 -2.16 7.60 27.81
N TYR A 52 -3.04 7.39 26.85
CA TYR A 52 -3.53 8.44 25.97
C TYR A 52 -5.06 8.36 25.77
N LYS A 53 -5.63 9.49 25.34
CA LYS A 53 -6.98 9.54 24.76
C LYS A 53 -6.92 10.25 23.42
N ILE A 54 -7.55 9.66 22.38
CA ILE A 54 -7.58 10.25 21.04
C ILE A 54 -8.77 11.21 20.94
N THR A 55 -8.52 12.36 20.32
CA THR A 55 -9.54 13.36 19.98
C THR A 55 -9.38 13.77 18.52
N GLY A 56 -10.48 14.05 17.84
CA GLY A 56 -10.45 14.62 16.48
C GLY A 56 -10.07 16.11 16.55
N LYS A 57 -9.17 16.56 15.70
CA LYS A 57 -8.85 17.98 15.57
C LYS A 57 -10.03 18.80 15.06
N ASN A 58 -10.84 18.23 14.16
CA ASN A 58 -12.04 18.86 13.66
C ASN A 58 -13.24 18.38 14.52
N PRO A 59 -14.05 19.28 15.10
CA PRO A 59 -15.27 18.91 15.86
C PRO A 59 -16.27 18.07 15.05
N MET A 60 -16.26 18.18 13.72
CA MET A 60 -17.09 17.33 12.84
C MET A 60 -16.53 15.91 12.66
N MET A 61 -15.31 15.63 13.13
CA MET A 61 -14.70 14.30 13.20
C MET A 61 -14.92 13.74 14.61
N GLY A 62 -16.17 13.52 15.00
CA GLY A 62 -16.51 12.89 16.28
C GLY A 62 -16.68 11.38 16.14
N ASP A 63 -16.88 10.72 17.27
CA ASP A 63 -17.05 9.26 17.40
C ASP A 63 -18.26 8.72 16.61
N GLU A 64 -19.19 9.57 16.22
CA GLU A 64 -20.33 9.30 15.34
C GLU A 64 -19.89 8.97 13.89
N SER A 65 -18.71 9.43 13.45
CA SER A 65 -18.22 9.18 12.09
C SER A 65 -17.52 7.82 11.99
N LEU A 66 -18.07 6.91 11.19
CA LEU A 66 -17.45 5.61 10.92
C LEU A 66 -16.03 5.74 10.34
N ARG A 67 -15.79 6.77 9.53
CA ARG A 67 -14.45 7.04 8.96
C ARG A 67 -13.47 7.50 10.03
N TYR A 68 -13.93 8.32 10.96
CA TYR A 68 -13.09 8.74 12.09
C TYR A 68 -12.76 7.54 12.99
N ARG A 69 -13.73 6.70 13.30
CA ARG A 69 -13.51 5.47 14.07
C ARG A 69 -12.51 4.53 13.40
N GLU A 70 -12.65 4.31 12.09
CA GLU A 70 -11.70 3.48 11.33
C GLU A 70 -10.28 4.08 11.38
N ALA A 71 -10.11 5.39 11.15
CA ALA A 71 -8.82 6.06 11.24
C ALA A 71 -8.22 5.99 12.64
N THR A 72 -9.05 6.15 13.67
CA THR A 72 -8.68 6.07 15.09
C THR A 72 -8.15 4.67 15.43
N GLU A 73 -8.78 3.59 14.97
CA GLU A 73 -8.32 2.23 15.22
C GLU A 73 -6.94 1.94 14.59
N PHE A 74 -6.68 2.44 13.39
CA PHE A 74 -5.34 2.35 12.79
C PHE A 74 -4.29 3.08 13.63
N VAL A 75 -4.62 4.25 14.14
CA VAL A 75 -3.71 5.04 14.98
C VAL A 75 -3.52 4.41 16.35
N LYS A 76 -4.58 3.87 16.98
CA LYS A 76 -4.48 3.10 18.24
C LYS A 76 -3.53 1.92 18.09
N THR A 77 -3.64 1.18 17.01
CA THR A 77 -2.73 0.06 16.73
C THR A 77 -1.29 0.53 16.56
N ALA A 78 -1.06 1.66 15.88
CA ALA A 78 0.28 2.24 15.77
C ALA A 78 0.84 2.69 17.13
N LEU A 79 0.03 3.33 17.98
CA LEU A 79 0.41 3.76 19.32
C LEU A 79 0.71 2.59 20.24
N SER A 80 -0.12 1.53 20.20
CA SER A 80 0.09 0.31 21.02
C SER A 80 1.39 -0.41 20.67
N SER A 81 1.81 -0.37 19.40
CA SER A 81 3.11 -0.91 18.98
C SER A 81 4.32 -0.22 19.64
N LYS A 82 4.10 0.94 20.25
CA LYS A 82 5.11 1.70 21.02
C LYS A 82 4.91 1.61 22.53
N GLY A 83 4.05 0.72 22.99
CA GLY A 83 3.77 0.52 24.40
C GLY A 83 2.84 1.58 25.02
N LEU A 84 2.21 2.41 24.19
CA LEU A 84 1.19 3.34 24.64
C LEU A 84 -0.17 2.62 24.74
N TYR A 85 -1.00 2.96 25.73
CA TYR A 85 -2.31 2.35 25.92
C TYR A 85 -3.42 3.39 26.06
N GLU A 86 -4.62 3.04 25.63
CA GLU A 86 -5.76 3.95 25.71
C GLU A 86 -6.30 4.05 27.14
N ALA A 87 -6.43 5.28 27.64
CA ALA A 87 -7.05 5.55 28.92
C ALA A 87 -8.58 5.38 28.84
N PRO A 88 -9.25 4.97 29.93
CA PRO A 88 -10.70 4.81 29.98
C PRO A 88 -11.45 6.14 29.77
N SER A 89 -10.89 7.25 30.25
CA SER A 89 -11.46 8.58 30.07
C SER A 89 -10.38 9.61 29.75
N SER A 90 -10.79 10.79 29.28
CA SER A 90 -9.86 11.89 28.97
C SER A 90 -9.16 12.40 30.24
N GLU A 91 -9.83 12.38 31.37
CA GLU A 91 -9.30 12.86 32.66
C GLU A 91 -8.21 11.91 33.20
N ALA A 92 -8.31 10.63 32.91
CA ALA A 92 -7.37 9.61 33.36
C ALA A 92 -6.15 9.46 32.43
N ALA A 93 -6.16 10.11 31.26
CA ALA A 93 -5.07 10.01 30.30
C ALA A 93 -3.87 10.89 30.70
N ASP A 94 -2.65 10.40 30.49
CA ASP A 94 -1.42 11.19 30.66
C ASP A 94 -1.27 12.24 29.55
N MET A 95 -1.77 11.91 28.34
CA MET A 95 -1.70 12.80 27.19
C MET A 95 -2.99 12.74 26.34
N ILE A 96 -3.26 13.83 25.65
CA ILE A 96 -4.30 13.90 24.63
C ILE A 96 -3.63 13.82 23.27
N VAL A 97 -4.09 12.88 22.43
CA VAL A 97 -3.60 12.66 21.07
C VAL A 97 -4.63 13.23 20.10
N GLU A 98 -4.28 14.34 19.45
CA GLU A 98 -5.09 14.92 18.37
C GLU A 98 -4.84 14.17 17.06
N LEU A 99 -5.92 13.71 16.43
CA LEU A 99 -5.91 13.08 15.12
C LEU A 99 -6.46 14.02 14.05
N ASP A 100 -5.65 14.26 13.00
CA ASP A 100 -6.01 15.05 11.83
C ASP A 100 -5.61 14.28 10.57
N TYR A 101 -6.53 14.07 9.66
CA TYR A 101 -6.29 13.35 8.41
C TYR A 101 -7.18 13.87 7.29
N GLY A 102 -6.74 13.72 6.06
CA GLY A 102 -7.52 14.19 4.94
C GLY A 102 -6.80 14.07 3.61
N ILE A 103 -7.39 14.73 2.64
CA ILE A 103 -6.85 14.90 1.28
C ILE A 103 -6.80 16.40 1.01
N ASP A 104 -5.63 16.88 0.61
CA ASP A 104 -5.46 18.27 0.21
C ASP A 104 -6.07 18.55 -1.18
N ALA A 105 -6.21 19.84 -1.49
CA ALA A 105 -6.66 20.26 -2.80
C ALA A 105 -5.78 19.65 -3.91
N PRO A 106 -6.39 19.27 -5.06
CA PRO A 106 -5.64 18.67 -6.16
C PRO A 106 -4.58 19.63 -6.70
N ARG A 107 -3.43 19.07 -7.04
CA ARG A 107 -2.32 19.78 -7.67
C ARG A 107 -2.01 19.16 -9.03
N THR A 108 -1.57 20.01 -9.97
CA THR A 108 -1.08 19.54 -11.26
C THR A 108 0.44 19.40 -11.21
N LYS A 109 0.93 18.22 -11.59
CA LYS A 109 2.36 17.94 -11.77
C LYS A 109 2.65 17.60 -13.23
N ILE A 110 3.91 17.77 -13.62
CA ILE A 110 4.44 17.24 -14.87
C ILE A 110 5.24 15.99 -14.51
N GLU A 111 4.82 14.86 -15.06
CA GLU A 111 5.53 13.59 -14.90
C GLU A 111 5.99 13.10 -16.27
N MET A 112 7.16 12.47 -16.31
CA MET A 112 7.66 11.81 -17.52
C MET A 112 7.00 10.44 -17.61
N VAL A 113 6.26 10.21 -18.69
CA VAL A 113 5.58 8.94 -18.94
C VAL A 113 6.20 8.27 -20.15
N SER A 114 6.42 6.96 -20.04
CA SER A 114 6.89 6.13 -21.15
C SER A 114 5.73 5.81 -22.08
N VAL A 115 5.80 6.36 -23.31
CA VAL A 115 4.80 6.13 -24.35
C VAL A 115 5.38 5.15 -25.38
N PRO A 116 4.69 4.04 -25.69
CA PRO A 116 5.19 3.09 -26.67
C PRO A 116 5.23 3.70 -28.07
N ARG A 117 6.34 3.52 -28.76
CA ARG A 117 6.53 3.96 -30.14
C ARG A 117 6.44 2.79 -31.10
N TYR A 118 5.48 2.89 -32.00
CA TYR A 118 5.25 1.87 -33.03
C TYR A 118 5.66 2.40 -34.41
N VAL A 119 6.20 1.52 -35.22
CA VAL A 119 6.39 1.77 -36.65
C VAL A 119 5.62 0.71 -37.44
N GLN A 120 5.18 1.11 -38.62
CA GLN A 120 4.64 0.15 -39.57
C GLN A 120 5.76 -0.49 -40.35
N VAL A 121 5.87 -1.80 -40.27
CA VAL A 121 6.83 -2.63 -41.00
C VAL A 121 6.11 -3.57 -41.94
N GLY A 122 6.76 -3.90 -43.06
CA GLY A 122 6.14 -4.68 -44.10
C GLY A 122 5.16 -3.85 -44.95
N GLY A 123 4.27 -4.51 -45.59
CA GLY A 123 3.38 -3.90 -46.60
C GLY A 123 4.01 -3.91 -48.00
N GLY A 124 3.19 -3.59 -48.98
CA GLY A 124 3.59 -3.57 -50.38
C GLY A 124 3.39 -4.90 -51.12
N VAL A 125 4.02 -5.01 -52.25
CA VAL A 125 3.91 -6.15 -53.16
C VAL A 125 5.27 -6.82 -53.25
N ARG A 126 5.30 -8.10 -52.94
CA ARG A 126 6.45 -8.97 -53.18
C ARG A 126 6.15 -9.87 -54.40
N TYR A 127 7.07 -9.96 -55.31
CA TYR A 127 6.93 -10.85 -56.48
C TYR A 127 7.64 -12.16 -56.19
N GLU A 128 6.87 -13.25 -56.25
CA GLU A 128 7.39 -14.62 -56.06
C GLU A 128 7.23 -15.43 -57.34
N GLN A 129 8.24 -16.24 -57.64
CA GLN A 129 8.16 -17.20 -58.75
C GLN A 129 7.56 -18.50 -58.20
N VAL A 130 6.42 -18.86 -58.74
CA VAL A 130 5.74 -20.12 -58.38
C VAL A 130 5.74 -21.08 -59.59
N PRO A 131 6.02 -22.35 -59.38
CA PRO A 131 5.92 -23.33 -60.45
C PRO A 131 4.44 -23.57 -60.79
N VAL A 132 4.10 -23.49 -62.06
CA VAL A 132 2.76 -23.78 -62.61
C VAL A 132 2.89 -24.91 -63.57
N THR A 133 2.10 -25.96 -63.37
CA THR A 133 2.05 -27.10 -64.27
C THR A 133 0.88 -26.93 -65.22
N ASP A 134 1.11 -27.04 -66.53
CA ASP A 134 0.06 -27.01 -67.56
C ASP A 134 -0.69 -28.33 -67.64
N SER A 135 -1.77 -28.35 -68.41
CA SER A 135 -2.60 -29.55 -68.61
C SER A 135 -1.89 -30.72 -69.36
N ARG A 136 -0.68 -30.47 -69.86
CA ARG A 136 0.19 -31.47 -70.53
C ARG A 136 1.34 -31.95 -69.64
N GLY A 137 1.40 -31.49 -68.34
CA GLY A 137 2.42 -31.87 -67.39
C GLY A 137 3.70 -31.04 -67.43
N ASN A 138 3.78 -29.97 -68.25
CA ASN A 138 4.97 -29.14 -68.34
C ASN A 138 4.97 -28.14 -67.19
N VAL A 139 6.10 -28.03 -66.50
CA VAL A 139 6.30 -27.07 -65.39
C VAL A 139 6.94 -25.79 -65.94
N SER A 140 6.28 -24.65 -65.69
CA SER A 140 6.79 -23.33 -66.02
C SER A 140 6.80 -22.46 -64.77
N GLN A 141 7.71 -21.48 -64.73
CA GLN A 141 7.79 -20.51 -63.62
C GLN A 141 6.91 -19.29 -63.95
N ARG A 142 5.97 -18.95 -63.03
CA ARG A 142 5.14 -17.74 -63.18
C ARG A 142 5.39 -16.81 -62.04
N THR A 143 5.63 -15.53 -62.33
CA THR A 143 5.74 -14.50 -61.33
C THR A 143 4.34 -14.08 -60.87
N VAL A 144 4.10 -14.21 -59.56
CA VAL A 144 2.86 -13.79 -58.94
C VAL A 144 3.15 -12.66 -57.93
N ALA A 145 2.24 -11.71 -57.86
CA ALA A 145 2.30 -10.61 -56.90
C ALA A 145 1.64 -11.09 -55.59
N VAL A 146 2.41 -11.10 -54.50
CA VAL A 146 1.92 -11.43 -53.18
C VAL A 146 1.85 -10.14 -52.38
N TYR A 147 0.66 -9.76 -51.93
CA TYR A 147 0.42 -8.59 -51.11
C TYR A 147 0.76 -8.92 -49.66
N GLN A 148 1.61 -8.12 -49.06
CA GLN A 148 1.93 -8.21 -47.64
C GLN A 148 1.16 -7.14 -46.88
N ASN A 149 0.43 -7.53 -45.85
CA ASN A 149 -0.22 -6.57 -44.96
C ASN A 149 0.83 -5.88 -44.05
N PRO A 150 0.76 -4.55 -43.93
CA PRO A 150 1.59 -3.86 -42.96
C PRO A 150 1.23 -4.29 -41.54
N ARG A 151 2.22 -4.43 -40.69
CA ARG A 151 2.06 -4.70 -39.26
C ARG A 151 2.73 -3.62 -38.45
N SER A 152 2.13 -3.29 -37.29
CA SER A 152 2.75 -2.41 -36.32
C SER A 152 3.74 -3.18 -35.47
N GLU A 153 4.96 -2.69 -35.37
CA GLU A 153 6.01 -3.26 -34.54
C GLU A 153 6.45 -2.24 -33.51
N LEU A 154 6.51 -2.66 -32.23
CA LEU A 154 7.01 -1.82 -31.15
C LEU A 154 8.53 -1.69 -31.28
N ILE A 155 9.02 -0.46 -31.45
CA ILE A 155 10.45 -0.18 -31.61
C ILE A 155 11.10 0.44 -30.37
N GLY A 156 10.32 0.76 -29.34
CA GLY A 156 10.82 1.33 -28.11
C GLY A 156 9.78 2.14 -27.39
N TYR A 157 10.26 2.94 -26.45
CA TYR A 157 9.44 3.86 -25.66
C TYR A 157 10.09 5.24 -25.69
N ASP A 158 9.27 6.26 -25.88
CA ASP A 158 9.68 7.66 -25.75
C ASP A 158 9.20 8.22 -24.41
N GLU A 159 10.03 8.97 -23.72
CA GLU A 159 9.63 9.67 -22.52
C GLU A 159 9.02 11.02 -22.88
N MET A 160 7.76 11.22 -22.52
CA MET A 160 7.04 12.44 -22.80
C MET A 160 6.53 13.11 -21.52
N PRO A 161 6.66 14.43 -21.38
CA PRO A 161 6.09 15.15 -20.25
C PRO A 161 4.56 15.17 -20.35
N GLN A 162 3.89 14.64 -19.32
CA GLN A 162 2.44 14.64 -19.21
C GLN A 162 2.01 15.39 -17.95
N ARG A 163 0.94 16.17 -18.08
CA ARG A 163 0.29 16.81 -16.93
C ARG A 163 -0.60 15.78 -16.24
N VAL A 164 -0.32 15.51 -14.96
CA VAL A 164 -1.11 14.61 -14.13
C VAL A 164 -1.68 15.37 -12.94
N THR A 165 -2.91 15.04 -12.58
CA THR A 165 -3.52 15.57 -11.34
C THR A 165 -3.20 14.63 -10.20
N VAL A 166 -2.65 15.18 -9.13
CA VAL A 166 -2.27 14.42 -7.93
C VAL A 166 -2.98 14.97 -6.70
N TYR A 167 -3.22 14.08 -5.75
CA TYR A 167 -3.87 14.34 -4.47
C TYR A 167 -2.92 13.94 -3.35
N GLU A 168 -2.54 14.90 -2.51
CA GLU A 168 -1.78 14.63 -1.29
C GLU A 168 -2.74 14.18 -0.19
N LYS A 169 -2.52 12.97 0.35
CA LYS A 169 -3.21 12.46 1.51
C LYS A 169 -2.30 12.66 2.70
N TYR A 170 -2.86 13.06 3.82
CA TYR A 170 -2.09 13.28 5.03
C TYR A 170 -2.72 12.61 6.24
N LEU A 171 -1.86 12.26 7.19
CA LEU A 171 -2.21 11.81 8.52
C LEU A 171 -1.26 12.53 9.49
N ARG A 172 -1.83 13.31 10.43
CA ARG A 172 -1.11 14.00 11.47
C ARG A 172 -1.59 13.53 12.83
N ILE A 173 -0.66 13.17 13.68
CA ILE A 173 -0.89 12.70 15.04
C ILE A 173 -0.08 13.63 15.95
N THR A 174 -0.75 14.32 16.88
CA THR A 174 -0.10 15.28 17.77
C THR A 174 -0.46 14.97 19.20
N ALA A 175 0.52 14.66 20.05
CA ALA A 175 0.34 14.44 21.46
C ALA A 175 0.61 15.73 22.24
N ARG A 176 -0.30 16.05 23.17
CA ARG A 176 -0.22 17.18 24.09
C ARG A 176 -0.32 16.72 25.54
N GLU A 177 0.28 17.47 26.43
CA GLU A 177 0.09 17.25 27.85
C GLU A 177 -1.39 17.36 28.21
N ASN A 178 -1.89 16.43 29.04
CA ASN A 178 -3.26 16.49 29.54
C ASN A 178 -3.38 17.46 30.70
N LYS A 179 -3.40 18.75 30.35
CA LYS A 179 -3.54 19.86 31.29
C LYS A 179 -4.55 20.86 30.75
N PRO A 180 -5.26 21.59 31.62
CA PRO A 180 -6.12 22.66 31.14
C PRO A 180 -5.31 23.72 30.38
N ALA A 181 -5.93 24.34 29.41
CA ALA A 181 -5.36 25.47 28.68
C ALA A 181 -5.06 26.61 29.63
N ALA A 182 -3.84 27.14 29.62
CA ALA A 182 -3.44 28.27 30.42
C ALA A 182 -3.36 29.54 29.55
N GLU A 183 -3.95 30.64 30.00
CA GLU A 183 -3.90 31.94 29.30
C GLU A 183 -4.34 31.89 27.84
N GLY A 184 -5.34 31.03 27.49
CA GLY A 184 -5.82 30.86 26.12
C GLY A 184 -4.84 30.12 25.20
N ARG A 185 -3.74 29.58 25.73
CA ARG A 185 -2.79 28.75 24.95
C ARG A 185 -3.12 27.28 25.12
N PRO A 186 -3.09 26.49 24.03
CA PRO A 186 -3.29 25.04 24.14
C PRO A 186 -2.17 24.43 25.01
N PRO A 187 -2.41 23.25 25.62
CA PRO A 187 -1.41 22.51 26.38
C PRO A 187 -0.15 22.23 25.55
N ALA A 188 0.98 22.11 26.22
CA ALA A 188 2.27 21.94 25.58
C ALA A 188 2.30 20.66 24.75
N GLN A 189 2.78 20.76 23.52
CA GLN A 189 2.97 19.63 22.61
C GLN A 189 4.15 18.78 23.08
N ILE A 190 3.95 17.47 23.21
CA ILE A 190 4.98 16.50 23.59
C ILE A 190 5.71 16.02 22.34
N TRP A 191 4.95 15.55 21.36
CA TRP A 191 5.46 15.15 20.04
C TRP A 191 4.38 15.32 18.96
N SER A 192 4.79 15.38 17.72
CA SER A 192 3.91 15.36 16.57
C SER A 192 4.56 14.60 15.42
N VAL A 193 3.80 13.75 14.76
CA VAL A 193 4.21 13.03 13.56
C VAL A 193 3.23 13.35 12.45
N GLN A 194 3.74 13.78 11.32
CA GLN A 194 2.97 13.98 10.11
C GLN A 194 3.48 13.03 9.03
N SER A 195 2.59 12.29 8.43
CA SER A 195 2.86 11.49 7.22
C SER A 195 2.04 12.00 6.06
N SER A 196 2.61 12.00 4.86
CA SER A 196 1.87 12.28 3.65
C SER A 196 2.33 11.40 2.49
N THR A 197 1.41 11.16 1.56
CA THR A 197 1.68 10.44 0.32
C THR A 197 0.86 11.07 -0.81
N GLU A 198 1.40 11.03 -2.02
CA GLU A 198 0.82 11.72 -3.16
C GLU A 198 0.75 10.79 -4.37
N ASP A 199 -0.42 10.72 -4.98
CA ASP A 199 -0.66 10.08 -6.27
C ASP A 199 -1.98 10.55 -6.90
N GLY A 200 -2.36 9.98 -8.05
CA GLY A 200 -3.61 10.30 -8.76
C GLY A 200 -4.90 9.80 -8.10
N SER A 201 -4.83 9.02 -7.02
CA SER A 201 -6.00 8.43 -6.35
C SER A 201 -6.56 9.35 -5.27
N LYS A 202 -7.89 9.39 -5.13
CA LYS A 202 -8.60 10.02 -4.00
C LYS A 202 -8.96 9.06 -2.87
N ASP A 203 -8.53 7.81 -2.94
CA ASP A 203 -8.90 6.78 -1.98
C ASP A 203 -8.08 6.91 -0.69
N LEU A 204 -8.53 7.78 0.22
CA LEU A 204 -7.92 7.97 1.52
C LEU A 204 -7.92 6.68 2.37
N ARG A 205 -9.00 5.88 2.27
CA ARG A 205 -9.17 4.66 3.06
C ARG A 205 -8.07 3.63 2.78
N LYS A 206 -7.65 3.51 1.53
CA LYS A 206 -6.53 2.66 1.13
C LYS A 206 -5.21 3.10 1.77
N TYR A 207 -4.99 4.43 1.88
CA TYR A 207 -3.71 4.99 2.30
C TYR A 207 -3.57 5.16 3.82
N LEU A 208 -4.66 5.27 4.57
CA LEU A 208 -4.62 5.44 6.03
C LEU A 208 -3.81 4.36 6.75
N PRO A 209 -4.03 3.04 6.54
CA PRO A 209 -3.23 2.02 7.21
C PRO A 209 -1.75 2.05 6.78
N ILE A 210 -1.46 2.43 5.53
CA ILE A 210 -0.08 2.58 5.04
C ILE A 210 0.61 3.76 5.74
N MET A 211 -0.07 4.90 5.85
CA MET A 211 0.45 6.07 6.56
C MET A 211 0.60 5.80 8.06
N ALA A 212 -0.37 5.16 8.69
CA ALA A 212 -0.31 4.77 10.10
C ALA A 212 0.87 3.83 10.38
N SER A 213 1.12 2.84 9.51
CA SER A 213 2.27 1.95 9.63
C SER A 213 3.61 2.70 9.47
N ALA A 214 3.67 3.66 8.56
CA ALA A 214 4.86 4.48 8.36
C ALA A 214 5.13 5.42 9.54
N THR A 215 4.09 5.94 10.22
CA THR A 215 4.25 6.82 11.38
C THR A 215 4.70 6.07 12.64
N ALA A 216 4.38 4.78 12.76
CA ALA A 216 4.63 4.00 13.98
C ALA A 216 6.06 4.16 14.50
N ASP A 217 7.09 4.08 13.66
CA ASP A 217 8.48 4.17 14.08
C ASP A 217 8.95 5.57 14.51
N TYR A 218 8.14 6.59 14.24
CA TYR A 218 8.44 7.99 14.53
C TYR A 218 7.64 8.57 15.69
N ILE A 219 6.71 7.80 16.27
CA ILE A 219 5.97 8.19 17.47
C ILE A 219 6.96 8.44 18.61
N GLY A 220 6.88 9.63 19.23
CA GLY A 220 7.77 10.04 20.33
C GLY A 220 9.21 10.35 19.92
N LYS A 221 9.55 10.34 18.63
CA LYS A 221 10.89 10.65 18.11
C LYS A 221 10.85 11.90 17.25
N GLY A 222 11.94 12.67 17.25
CA GLY A 222 12.13 13.77 16.32
C GLY A 222 12.95 13.36 15.09
N THR A 223 12.65 13.97 13.94
CA THR A 223 13.48 13.88 12.73
C THR A 223 14.16 15.22 12.50
N THR A 224 15.43 15.19 12.07
CA THR A 224 16.18 16.42 11.74
C THR A 224 15.65 17.07 10.45
N SER A 225 15.09 16.25 9.57
CA SER A 225 14.48 16.67 8.30
C SER A 225 13.40 15.68 7.90
N SER A 226 12.54 16.08 7.00
CA SER A 226 11.54 15.20 6.41
C SER A 226 12.20 14.00 5.74
N LYS A 227 11.68 12.80 6.00
CA LYS A 227 12.18 11.52 5.46
C LYS A 227 11.15 10.88 4.54
N VAL A 228 11.61 10.17 3.53
CA VAL A 228 10.76 9.36 2.67
C VAL A 228 10.95 7.89 3.02
N VAL A 229 9.89 7.25 3.47
CA VAL A 229 9.86 5.82 3.82
C VAL A 229 9.08 5.09 2.73
N ARG A 230 9.58 3.93 2.29
CA ARG A 230 8.89 3.08 1.33
C ARG A 230 8.18 1.95 2.06
N ILE A 231 6.86 1.94 1.97
CA ILE A 231 6.01 0.91 2.57
C ILE A 231 5.48 0.01 1.45
N LYS A 232 5.66 -1.29 1.60
CA LYS A 232 5.05 -2.29 0.71
C LYS A 232 3.66 -2.66 1.22
N ASP A 233 2.71 -2.83 0.30
CA ASP A 233 1.38 -3.35 0.61
C ASP A 233 1.02 -4.43 -0.44
N PRO A 234 0.75 -5.67 -0.03
CA PRO A 234 0.70 -6.16 1.37
C PRO A 234 2.08 -6.27 2.03
N SER A 235 2.12 -6.04 3.35
CA SER A 235 3.28 -6.29 4.21
C SER A 235 2.84 -6.59 5.64
N GLN A 236 3.69 -7.28 6.40
CA GLN A 236 3.37 -7.64 7.80
C GLN A 236 3.00 -6.43 8.66
N VAL A 237 3.65 -5.28 8.44
CA VAL A 237 3.40 -4.05 9.22
C VAL A 237 2.04 -3.45 8.90
N VAL A 238 1.68 -3.37 7.62
CA VAL A 238 0.36 -2.87 7.19
C VAL A 238 -0.74 -3.84 7.61
N ASP A 239 -0.50 -5.14 7.49
CA ASP A 239 -1.46 -6.17 7.93
C ASP A 239 -1.68 -6.16 9.44
N PHE A 240 -0.63 -5.88 10.23
CA PHE A 240 -0.75 -5.68 11.68
C PHE A 240 -1.66 -4.49 12.01
N ILE A 241 -1.48 -3.35 11.35
CA ILE A 241 -2.33 -2.16 11.53
C ILE A 241 -3.80 -2.47 11.16
N ARG A 242 -4.03 -3.22 10.07
CA ARG A 242 -5.37 -3.61 9.64
C ARG A 242 -6.04 -4.63 10.58
N LYS A 243 -5.27 -5.55 11.14
CA LYS A 243 -5.78 -6.56 12.10
C LYS A 243 -6.24 -5.94 13.41
N GLY A 244 -5.51 -4.95 13.94
CA GLY A 244 -5.92 -4.24 15.14
C GLY A 244 -7.34 -3.67 15.05
N MET A 245 -7.75 -3.21 13.87
CA MET A 245 -9.12 -2.76 13.63
C MET A 245 -10.15 -3.93 13.73
N ASN A 246 -9.82 -5.11 13.21
CA ASN A 246 -10.72 -6.25 13.23
C ASN A 246 -10.92 -6.79 14.66
N ASP A 247 -9.86 -6.83 15.45
CA ASP A 247 -9.89 -7.32 16.83
C ASP A 247 -10.70 -6.37 17.73
N SER A 248 -10.57 -5.05 17.53
CA SER A 248 -11.37 -4.03 18.23
C SER A 248 -12.86 -4.15 17.91
N GLY A 249 -13.19 -4.46 16.65
CA GLY A 249 -14.58 -4.72 16.22
C GLY A 249 -15.19 -5.96 16.84
N ALA A 250 -14.40 -7.02 17.02
CA ALA A 250 -14.85 -8.28 17.65
C ALA A 250 -15.14 -8.10 19.14
N VAL A 251 -14.31 -7.36 19.87
CA VAL A 251 -14.50 -7.07 21.30
C VAL A 251 -15.76 -6.22 21.53
N ALA A 252 -16.03 -5.23 20.65
CA ALA A 252 -17.25 -4.42 20.77
C ALA A 252 -18.52 -5.24 20.53
N ALA A 253 -18.50 -6.21 19.62
CA ALA A 253 -19.63 -7.09 19.35
C ALA A 253 -19.94 -8.07 20.50
N ASP A 254 -18.87 -8.58 21.17
CA ASP A 254 -19.02 -9.52 22.29
C ASP A 254 -19.53 -8.82 23.57
N THR A 255 -19.22 -7.54 23.73
CA THR A 255 -19.70 -6.73 24.88
C THR A 255 -21.18 -6.36 24.73
N ALA A 256 -21.70 -6.24 23.51
CA ALA A 256 -23.10 -5.91 23.25
C ALA A 256 -24.08 -7.08 23.49
N VAL A 257 -23.59 -8.32 23.52
CA VAL A 257 -24.42 -9.54 23.69
C VAL A 257 -24.69 -9.90 25.15
N LYS A 258 -24.02 -9.28 26.12
CA LYS A 258 -24.18 -9.56 27.56
C LYS A 258 -24.98 -8.49 28.30
N GLN A 259 -26.19 -8.15 27.84
CA GLN A 259 -27.20 -7.58 28.74
C GLN A 259 -28.11 -8.72 29.22
N PRO A 260 -28.18 -9.02 30.52
CA PRO A 260 -29.17 -9.95 31.04
C PRO A 260 -30.55 -9.30 30.94
N GLU A 261 -31.47 -10.01 30.31
CA GLU A 261 -32.90 -9.70 30.40
C GLU A 261 -33.30 -9.80 31.87
N ILE A 262 -33.86 -8.71 32.40
CA ILE A 262 -34.58 -8.69 33.68
C ILE A 262 -36.09 -8.68 33.38
#